data_6e3f623b399a785f248acf387e85eb51
#
_entry.id   6e3f623b399a785f248acf387e85eb51
#
_cell.length_a   1.000
_cell.length_b   1.000
_cell.length_c   1.000
_cell.angle_alpha   90.00
_cell.angle_beta   90.00
_cell.angle_gamma   90.00
#
_symmetry.space_group_name_H-M   'P 1'
#
loop_
_entity.id
_entity.type
_entity.pdbx_description
1 polymer ?
#
loop_
_entity_poly.entity_id
_entity_poly.type
_entity_poly.pdbx_seq_one_letter_code
_entity_poly.pdbx_strand_id
1 'polypeptide(L)'
;PVAWVNCASFYREDFDKFNGNIELTWKPIKGLTLRAIGGYNYALSTIRNYRADMPLAGGQSTGPSSLTNSMERTVYKTFQAVADYNTIIAKRHNLSVLLGYTWEDEGQRTLSGSRNNFPSDDVPYLGAGGADGQTNDGGGYDWAIQSVFGRLTYNYDQRYLFETTMRYDGSSRLPSHPKFGL
;
A
#
# COMPACT_ATOMS: atom_id res chain seq x y z
N PRO A 1 -8.62 9.06 -39.58
CA PRO A 1 -8.24 9.85 -38.36
C PRO A 1 -9.44 10.52 -37.70
N VAL A 2 -10.41 11.07 -38.47
CA VAL A 2 -11.57 11.82 -37.94
C VAL A 2 -12.53 10.91 -37.15
N ALA A 3 -12.72 9.67 -37.55
CA ALA A 3 -13.57 8.70 -36.85
C ALA A 3 -13.10 8.42 -35.42
N TRP A 4 -11.78 8.41 -35.16
CA TRP A 4 -11.21 8.20 -33.82
C TRP A 4 -11.42 9.39 -32.88
N VAL A 5 -11.47 10.62 -33.44
CA VAL A 5 -11.68 11.84 -32.62
C VAL A 5 -13.13 11.97 -32.18
N ASN A 6 -14.07 11.47 -32.99
CA ASN A 6 -15.52 11.59 -32.74
C ASN A 6 -16.15 10.29 -32.18
N CYS A 7 -15.35 9.29 -31.82
CA CYS A 7 -15.90 8.05 -31.29
C CYS A 7 -16.29 8.16 -29.79
N ALA A 8 -17.27 7.36 -29.41
CA ALA A 8 -17.74 7.27 -28.01
C ALA A 8 -16.77 6.51 -27.08
N SER A 9 -15.64 6.04 -27.60
CA SER A 9 -14.63 5.32 -26.80
C SER A 9 -14.01 6.23 -25.76
N PHE A 10 -13.80 5.70 -24.56
CA PHE A 10 -13.13 6.44 -23.49
C PHE A 10 -12.28 5.53 -22.62
N TYR A 11 -11.26 6.11 -22.03
CA TYR A 11 -10.52 5.59 -20.90
C TYR A 11 -10.69 6.56 -19.74
N ARG A 12 -11.19 6.07 -18.62
CA ARG A 12 -11.34 6.86 -17.39
C ARG A 12 -10.71 6.10 -16.24
N GLU A 13 -9.89 6.81 -15.51
CA GLU A 13 -9.30 6.32 -14.27
C GLU A 13 -9.63 7.31 -13.15
N ASP A 14 -10.25 6.79 -12.10
CA ASP A 14 -10.52 7.51 -10.87
C ASP A 14 -9.61 6.93 -9.79
N PHE A 15 -8.89 7.80 -9.08
CA PHE A 15 -7.92 7.40 -8.07
C PHE A 15 -8.19 8.12 -6.75
N ASP A 16 -8.60 7.34 -5.75
CA ASP A 16 -8.83 7.80 -4.40
C ASP A 16 -7.69 7.40 -3.50
N LYS A 17 -7.11 8.36 -2.78
CA LYS A 17 -6.02 8.11 -1.85
C LYS A 17 -6.24 8.81 -0.52
N PHE A 18 -6.12 8.05 0.56
CA PHE A 18 -6.11 8.56 1.91
C PHE A 18 -4.81 8.14 2.60
N ASN A 19 -4.11 9.09 3.20
CA ASN A 19 -2.94 8.84 4.05
C ASN A 19 -3.15 9.57 5.38
N GLY A 20 -3.05 8.83 6.47
CA GLY A 20 -3.18 9.38 7.81
C GLY A 20 -2.19 8.73 8.76
N ASN A 21 -1.67 9.52 9.68
CA ASN A 21 -0.86 9.05 10.79
C ASN A 21 -1.24 9.76 12.08
N ILE A 22 -1.08 9.06 13.20
CA ILE A 22 -1.27 9.58 14.55
C ILE A 22 -0.01 9.24 15.33
N GLU A 23 0.54 10.24 16.02
CA GLU A 23 1.66 10.07 16.92
C GLU A 23 1.25 10.48 18.34
N LEU A 24 1.58 9.65 19.31
CA LEU A 24 1.45 9.91 20.73
C LEU A 24 2.83 9.89 21.37
N THR A 25 3.19 10.97 22.05
CA THR A 25 4.44 11.07 22.80
C THR A 25 4.14 11.28 24.27
N TRP A 26 4.69 10.43 25.13
CA TRP A 26 4.53 10.49 26.56
C TRP A 26 5.90 10.48 27.26
N LYS A 27 6.07 11.39 28.23
CA LYS A 27 7.30 11.52 29.03
C LYS A 27 6.98 11.31 30.50
N PRO A 28 6.85 10.04 30.95
CA PRO A 28 6.39 9.74 32.32
C PRO A 28 7.39 10.13 33.40
N ILE A 29 8.69 10.04 33.14
CA ILE A 29 9.76 10.37 34.04
C ILE A 29 10.90 11.09 33.31
N LYS A 30 11.77 11.77 34.05
CA LYS A 30 12.93 12.45 33.47
C LYS A 30 13.82 11.45 32.75
N GLY A 31 14.16 11.76 31.51
CA GLY A 31 15.01 10.93 30.64
C GLY A 31 14.28 9.86 29.84
N LEU A 32 13.02 9.49 30.16
CA LEU A 32 12.24 8.51 29.41
C LEU A 32 11.23 9.20 28.49
N THR A 33 11.30 8.86 27.21
CA THR A 33 10.32 9.26 26.19
C THR A 33 9.74 8.01 25.55
N LEU A 34 8.42 7.87 25.58
CA LEU A 34 7.67 6.82 24.91
C LEU A 34 6.94 7.44 23.72
N ARG A 35 7.07 6.84 22.55
CA ARG A 35 6.35 7.25 21.33
C ARG A 35 5.60 6.06 20.75
N ALA A 36 4.36 6.29 20.34
CA ALA A 36 3.58 5.36 19.55
C ALA A 36 3.09 6.07 18.32
N ILE A 37 3.32 5.48 17.16
CA ILE A 37 2.94 6.02 15.84
C ILE A 37 2.10 4.96 15.14
N GLY A 38 0.89 5.33 14.73
CA GLY A 38 0.00 4.52 13.90
C GLY A 38 -0.19 5.19 12.55
N GLY A 39 -0.02 4.44 11.47
CA GLY A 39 -0.23 4.90 10.10
C GLY A 39 -1.28 4.06 9.38
N TYR A 40 -2.09 4.72 8.56
CA TYR A 40 -3.06 4.08 7.68
C TYR A 40 -3.03 4.74 6.30
N ASN A 41 -2.73 3.94 5.28
CA ASN A 41 -2.75 4.36 3.89
C ASN A 41 -3.77 3.51 3.14
N TYR A 42 -4.64 4.16 2.42
CA TYR A 42 -5.64 3.57 1.55
C TYR A 42 -5.50 4.13 0.15
N ALA A 43 -5.49 3.26 -0.84
CA ALA A 43 -5.53 3.64 -2.25
C ALA A 43 -6.56 2.77 -2.97
N LEU A 44 -7.38 3.41 -3.79
CA LEU A 44 -8.33 2.77 -4.67
C LEU A 44 -8.16 3.36 -6.07
N SER A 45 -7.82 2.52 -7.04
CA SER A 45 -7.86 2.86 -8.47
C SER A 45 -9.05 2.14 -9.10
N THR A 46 -9.87 2.88 -9.84
CA THR A 46 -11.00 2.35 -10.60
C THR A 46 -10.83 2.77 -12.05
N ILE A 47 -10.71 1.80 -12.94
CA ILE A 47 -10.52 2.03 -14.37
C ILE A 47 -11.75 1.57 -15.13
N ARG A 48 -12.23 2.43 -16.03
CA ARG A 48 -13.27 2.10 -17.01
C ARG A 48 -12.71 2.35 -18.41
N ASN A 49 -12.59 1.29 -19.18
CA ASN A 49 -12.09 1.34 -20.55
C ASN A 49 -13.20 0.85 -21.50
N TYR A 50 -13.82 1.79 -22.18
CA TYR A 50 -14.88 1.53 -23.17
C TYR A 50 -14.34 1.75 -24.57
N ARG A 51 -14.53 0.76 -25.44
CA ARG A 51 -14.25 0.84 -26.87
C ARG A 51 -15.55 0.67 -27.64
N ALA A 52 -15.94 1.71 -28.35
CA ALA A 52 -17.08 1.68 -29.25
C ALA A 52 -16.77 0.87 -30.52
N ASP A 53 -17.78 0.27 -31.10
CA ASP A 53 -17.69 -0.28 -32.45
C ASP A 53 -17.81 0.87 -33.46
N MET A 54 -16.80 1.04 -34.30
CA MET A 54 -16.76 2.13 -35.27
C MET A 54 -16.76 1.55 -36.69
N PRO A 55 -17.70 2.02 -37.54
CA PRO A 55 -17.68 1.65 -38.94
C PRO A 55 -16.46 2.24 -39.63
N LEU A 56 -15.77 1.43 -40.40
CA LEU A 56 -14.63 1.79 -41.23
C LEU A 56 -14.98 1.76 -42.69
N ALA A 57 -14.12 2.34 -43.55
CA ALA A 57 -14.28 2.29 -44.97
C ALA A 57 -14.30 0.84 -45.51
N GLY A 58 -15.13 0.59 -46.56
CA GLY A 58 -15.21 -0.74 -47.15
C GLY A 58 -16.09 -1.75 -46.39
N GLY A 59 -16.98 -1.30 -45.51
CA GLY A 59 -17.89 -2.17 -44.77
C GLY A 59 -17.24 -2.92 -43.61
N GLN A 60 -16.04 -2.54 -43.23
CA GLN A 60 -15.35 -3.05 -42.03
C GLN A 60 -15.75 -2.30 -40.77
N SER A 61 -15.51 -2.86 -39.60
CA SER A 61 -15.63 -2.17 -38.32
C SER A 61 -14.40 -2.46 -37.43
N THR A 62 -14.28 -1.70 -36.35
CA THR A 62 -13.22 -1.94 -35.36
C THR A 62 -13.44 -3.20 -34.53
N GLY A 63 -14.54 -3.90 -34.75
CA GLY A 63 -15.00 -5.06 -34.00
C GLY A 63 -16.03 -4.68 -32.94
N PRO A 64 -16.56 -5.63 -32.21
CA PRO A 64 -17.65 -5.37 -31.27
C PRO A 64 -17.23 -4.38 -30.20
N SER A 65 -18.19 -3.54 -29.78
CA SER A 65 -18.00 -2.67 -28.63
C SER A 65 -17.63 -3.48 -27.39
N SER A 66 -16.78 -2.95 -26.55
CA SER A 66 -16.30 -3.64 -25.35
C SER A 66 -16.13 -2.67 -24.18
N LEU A 67 -16.45 -3.14 -22.98
CA LEU A 67 -16.18 -2.43 -21.73
C LEU A 67 -15.41 -3.34 -20.79
N THR A 68 -14.30 -2.84 -20.28
CA THR A 68 -13.58 -3.45 -19.16
C THR A 68 -13.60 -2.47 -17.99
N ASN A 69 -14.10 -2.96 -16.85
CA ASN A 69 -13.97 -2.27 -15.58
C ASN A 69 -12.98 -3.03 -14.71
N SER A 70 -12.03 -2.32 -14.11
CA SER A 70 -11.11 -2.88 -13.13
C SER A 70 -11.03 -2.00 -11.88
N MET A 71 -10.80 -2.65 -10.77
CA MET A 71 -10.65 -2.02 -9.46
C MET A 71 -9.42 -2.63 -8.78
N GLU A 72 -8.57 -1.78 -8.28
CA GLU A 72 -7.44 -2.15 -7.44
C GLU A 72 -7.52 -1.39 -6.12
N ARG A 73 -7.54 -2.11 -5.02
CA ARG A 73 -7.56 -1.57 -3.67
C ARG A 73 -6.33 -2.02 -2.92
N THR A 74 -5.56 -1.06 -2.41
CA THR A 74 -4.42 -1.30 -1.53
C THR A 74 -4.67 -0.66 -0.17
N VAL A 75 -4.43 -1.42 0.88
CA VAL A 75 -4.49 -0.96 2.28
C VAL A 75 -3.16 -1.26 2.92
N TYR A 76 -2.47 -0.24 3.42
CA TYR A 76 -1.22 -0.37 4.14
C TYR A 76 -1.35 0.24 5.53
N LYS A 77 -1.01 -0.54 6.54
CA LYS A 77 -1.08 -0.17 7.94
C LYS A 77 0.28 -0.28 8.58
N THR A 78 0.60 0.66 9.44
CA THR A 78 1.84 0.64 10.22
C THR A 78 1.57 0.92 11.67
N PHE A 79 2.36 0.31 12.52
CA PHE A 79 2.42 0.64 13.94
C PHE A 79 3.88 0.62 14.39
N GLN A 80 4.29 1.66 15.10
CA GLN A 80 5.62 1.75 15.70
C GLN A 80 5.48 2.18 17.15
N ALA A 81 6.17 1.49 18.04
CA ALA A 81 6.34 1.88 19.42
C ALA A 81 7.84 1.99 19.74
N VAL A 82 8.25 3.10 20.35
CA VAL A 82 9.65 3.38 20.69
C VAL A 82 9.72 3.89 22.11
N ALA A 83 10.62 3.30 22.90
CA ALA A 83 11.03 3.78 24.21
C ALA A 83 12.48 4.28 24.11
N ASP A 84 12.71 5.52 24.47
CA ASP A 84 14.02 6.16 24.51
C ASP A 84 14.30 6.63 25.94
N TYR A 85 15.39 6.12 26.52
CA TYR A 85 15.82 6.49 27.86
C TYR A 85 17.23 7.04 27.84
N ASN A 86 17.38 8.29 28.32
CA ASN A 86 18.64 9.00 28.37
C ASN A 86 18.93 9.43 29.82
N THR A 87 20.10 9.10 30.32
CA THR A 87 20.51 9.49 31.66
C THR A 87 22.00 9.80 31.75
N ILE A 88 22.34 10.64 32.71
CA ILE A 88 23.72 10.97 33.05
C ILE A 88 23.96 10.54 34.48
N ILE A 89 24.85 9.58 34.68
CA ILE A 89 25.24 9.03 36.00
C ILE A 89 26.59 9.63 36.39
N ALA A 90 26.70 10.10 37.63
CA ALA A 90 27.92 10.66 38.21
C ALA A 90 28.58 11.75 37.32
N LYS A 91 27.83 12.50 36.55
CA LYS A 91 28.24 13.59 35.64
C LYS A 91 29.24 13.19 34.53
N ARG A 92 29.61 11.93 34.44
CA ARG A 92 30.59 11.42 33.46
C ARG A 92 30.10 10.29 32.60
N HIS A 93 29.09 9.53 33.06
CA HIS A 93 28.57 8.39 32.35
C HIS A 93 27.26 8.79 31.65
N ASN A 94 27.31 9.02 30.33
CA ASN A 94 26.13 9.25 29.54
C ASN A 94 25.65 7.92 28.97
N LEU A 95 24.43 7.52 29.31
CA LEU A 95 23.79 6.30 28.85
C LEU A 95 22.54 6.65 28.07
N SER A 96 22.42 6.12 26.85
CA SER A 96 21.22 6.18 26.02
C SER A 96 20.81 4.77 25.62
N VAL A 97 19.57 4.43 25.88
CA VAL A 97 18.96 3.14 25.50
C VAL A 97 17.71 3.42 24.72
N LEU A 98 17.64 2.85 23.52
CA LEU A 98 16.46 2.89 22.67
C LEU A 98 15.97 1.46 22.45
N LEU A 99 14.67 1.23 22.65
CA LEU A 99 13.99 -0.01 22.31
C LEU A 99 12.81 0.33 21.40
N GLY A 100 12.61 -0.47 20.38
CA GLY A 100 11.55 -0.24 19.43
C GLY A 100 10.90 -1.52 18.92
N TYR A 101 9.65 -1.38 18.56
CA TYR A 101 8.85 -2.39 17.88
C TYR A 101 8.19 -1.75 16.67
N THR A 102 8.20 -2.44 15.53
CA THR A 102 7.44 -2.04 14.34
C THR A 102 6.58 -3.20 13.85
N TRP A 103 5.41 -2.86 13.34
CA TRP A 103 4.52 -3.76 12.62
C TRP A 103 4.04 -3.06 11.36
N GLU A 104 4.08 -3.78 10.25
CA GLU A 104 3.62 -3.34 8.93
C GLU A 104 2.75 -4.43 8.32
N ASP A 105 1.66 -4.04 7.69
CA ASP A 105 0.71 -4.93 7.03
C ASP A 105 0.22 -4.27 5.75
N GLU A 106 0.27 -4.99 4.65
CA GLU A 106 -0.27 -4.55 3.37
C GLU A 106 -1.13 -5.64 2.75
N GLY A 107 -2.31 -5.24 2.31
CA GLY A 107 -3.20 -6.06 1.52
C GLY A 107 -3.58 -5.37 0.23
N GLN A 108 -3.40 -6.04 -0.90
CA GLN A 108 -3.89 -5.63 -2.21
C GLN A 108 -4.97 -6.58 -2.69
N ARG A 109 -6.00 -6.02 -3.30
CA ARG A 109 -7.08 -6.79 -3.95
C ARG A 109 -7.37 -6.17 -5.30
N THR A 110 -7.47 -7.00 -6.32
CA THR A 110 -7.85 -6.63 -7.67
C THR A 110 -9.11 -7.34 -8.10
N LEU A 111 -9.94 -6.67 -8.86
CA LEU A 111 -11.14 -7.23 -9.47
C LEU A 111 -11.34 -6.58 -10.83
N SER A 112 -11.61 -7.38 -11.85
CA SER A 112 -11.97 -6.87 -13.15
C SER A 112 -13.12 -7.65 -13.77
N GLY A 113 -13.85 -6.99 -14.67
CA GLY A 113 -14.90 -7.61 -15.44
C GLY A 113 -15.01 -6.96 -16.82
N SER A 114 -15.33 -7.77 -17.83
CA SER A 114 -15.47 -7.30 -19.20
C SER A 114 -16.70 -7.89 -19.86
N ARG A 115 -17.34 -7.09 -20.71
CA ARG A 115 -18.40 -7.53 -21.63
C ARG A 115 -18.23 -6.86 -22.99
N ASN A 116 -18.80 -7.49 -23.99
CA ASN A 116 -18.82 -7.06 -25.36
C ASN A 116 -20.27 -6.85 -25.86
N ASN A 117 -20.43 -6.37 -27.10
CA ASN A 117 -21.71 -6.23 -27.78
C ASN A 117 -22.71 -5.35 -27.02
N PHE A 118 -22.34 -4.10 -26.81
CA PHE A 118 -23.22 -3.10 -26.21
C PHE A 118 -24.26 -2.65 -27.22
N PRO A 119 -25.54 -2.58 -26.85
CA PRO A 119 -26.63 -2.15 -27.77
C PRO A 119 -26.58 -0.64 -28.10
N SER A 120 -25.95 0.18 -27.27
CA SER A 120 -25.75 1.62 -27.46
C SER A 120 -24.49 2.07 -26.75
N ASP A 121 -23.82 3.05 -27.34
CA ASP A 121 -22.67 3.73 -26.71
C ASP A 121 -23.07 4.67 -25.55
N ASP A 122 -24.35 5.00 -25.44
CA ASP A 122 -24.86 5.92 -24.40
C ASP A 122 -24.96 5.25 -23.02
N VAL A 123 -24.95 3.92 -22.98
CA VAL A 123 -25.13 3.13 -21.73
C VAL A 123 -23.97 2.16 -21.51
N PRO A 124 -22.74 2.66 -21.31
CA PRO A 124 -21.56 1.82 -21.14
C PRO A 124 -21.44 1.29 -19.69
N TYR A 125 -22.39 0.46 -19.29
CA TYR A 125 -22.37 -0.28 -18.01
C TYR A 125 -22.27 -1.77 -18.28
N LEU A 126 -21.47 -2.51 -17.50
CA LEU A 126 -21.27 -3.96 -17.70
C LEU A 126 -22.58 -4.74 -17.85
N GLY A 127 -23.61 -4.39 -17.07
CA GLY A 127 -24.91 -5.04 -17.14
C GLY A 127 -25.66 -4.89 -18.48
N ALA A 128 -25.32 -3.89 -19.29
CA ALA A 128 -25.93 -3.63 -20.60
C ALA A 128 -25.25 -4.41 -21.74
N GLY A 129 -24.03 -4.89 -21.56
CA GLY A 129 -23.32 -5.69 -22.56
C GLY A 129 -23.88 -7.10 -22.69
N GLY A 130 -23.62 -7.73 -23.82
CA GLY A 130 -24.02 -9.10 -24.11
C GLY A 130 -23.52 -10.09 -23.04
N ALA A 131 -24.30 -11.13 -22.79
CA ALA A 131 -23.92 -12.18 -21.84
C ALA A 131 -22.81 -13.10 -22.41
N ASP A 132 -22.77 -13.22 -23.74
CA ASP A 132 -21.77 -14.02 -24.43
C ASP A 132 -20.40 -13.32 -24.41
N GLY A 133 -19.33 -14.06 -24.05
CA GLY A 133 -17.98 -13.52 -23.98
C GLY A 133 -17.72 -12.65 -22.75
N GLN A 134 -18.57 -12.71 -21.74
CA GLN A 134 -18.28 -12.08 -20.45
C GLN A 134 -17.06 -12.72 -19.77
N THR A 135 -16.19 -11.88 -19.22
CA THR A 135 -15.02 -12.34 -18.45
C THR A 135 -14.95 -11.64 -17.11
N ASN A 136 -14.37 -12.32 -16.15
CA ASN A 136 -14.00 -11.74 -14.87
C ASN A 136 -12.60 -12.25 -14.47
N ASP A 137 -11.90 -11.46 -13.71
CA ASP A 137 -10.64 -11.83 -13.11
C ASP A 137 -10.48 -11.10 -11.76
N GLY A 138 -9.71 -11.68 -10.87
CA GLY A 138 -9.46 -11.09 -9.58
C GLY A 138 -8.36 -11.79 -8.84
N GLY A 139 -7.70 -11.05 -8.00
CA GLY A 139 -6.57 -11.57 -7.22
C GLY A 139 -6.25 -10.68 -6.03
N GLY A 140 -5.19 -11.02 -5.36
CA GLY A 140 -4.68 -10.22 -4.27
C GLY A 140 -3.54 -10.90 -3.54
N TYR A 141 -2.90 -10.13 -2.71
CA TYR A 141 -1.88 -10.61 -1.79
C TYR A 141 -2.00 -9.88 -0.44
N ASP A 142 -1.46 -10.51 0.57
CA ASP A 142 -1.24 -9.92 1.89
C ASP A 142 0.19 -10.22 2.32
N TRP A 143 0.81 -9.25 2.99
CA TRP A 143 2.07 -9.49 3.68
C TRP A 143 2.13 -8.67 4.97
N ALA A 144 2.88 -9.18 5.93
CA ALA A 144 3.14 -8.50 7.18
C ALA A 144 4.61 -8.65 7.58
N ILE A 145 5.15 -7.61 8.20
CA ILE A 145 6.50 -7.60 8.79
C ILE A 145 6.36 -7.12 10.23
N GLN A 146 7.11 -7.77 11.13
CA GLN A 146 7.26 -7.35 12.52
C GLN A 146 8.74 -7.28 12.85
N SER A 147 9.12 -6.26 13.60
CA SER A 147 10.52 -6.09 13.99
C SER A 147 10.63 -5.58 15.41
N VAL A 148 11.60 -6.12 16.12
CA VAL A 148 12.05 -5.59 17.41
C VAL A 148 13.48 -5.12 17.23
N PHE A 149 13.79 -3.94 17.73
CA PHE A 149 15.13 -3.38 17.62
C PHE A 149 15.53 -2.63 18.89
N GLY A 150 16.83 -2.55 19.11
CA GLY A 150 17.40 -1.83 20.23
C GLY A 150 18.73 -1.21 19.89
N ARG A 151 19.02 -0.09 20.55
CA ARG A 151 20.32 0.60 20.51
C ARG A 151 20.75 0.93 21.92
N LEU A 152 22.00 0.68 22.19
CA LEU A 152 22.68 1.10 23.40
C LEU A 152 23.85 2.01 23.01
N THR A 153 23.86 3.23 23.54
CA THR A 153 25.00 4.14 23.41
C THR A 153 25.50 4.52 24.79
N TYR A 154 26.77 4.34 25.01
CA TYR A 154 27.43 4.71 26.25
C TYR A 154 28.63 5.60 25.97
N ASN A 155 28.72 6.73 26.66
CA ASN A 155 29.80 7.68 26.53
C ASN A 155 30.37 8.01 27.92
N TYR A 156 31.66 7.73 28.12
CA TYR A 156 32.37 8.03 29.35
C TYR A 156 33.21 9.30 29.16
N ASP A 157 32.92 10.32 29.95
CA ASP A 157 33.67 11.59 30.05
C ASP A 157 33.94 12.26 28.68
N GLN A 158 33.09 12.02 27.71
CA GLN A 158 33.24 12.44 26.31
C GLN A 158 34.53 11.97 25.62
N ARG A 159 35.17 10.92 26.17
CA ARG A 159 36.44 10.37 25.66
C ARG A 159 36.27 8.98 25.07
N TYR A 160 35.40 8.17 25.67
CA TYR A 160 35.18 6.79 25.23
C TYR A 160 33.74 6.60 24.88
N LEU A 161 33.50 6.27 23.62
CA LEU A 161 32.16 6.02 23.07
C LEU A 161 32.04 4.54 22.72
N PHE A 162 30.97 3.91 23.19
CA PHE A 162 30.53 2.59 22.78
C PHE A 162 29.10 2.68 22.24
N GLU A 163 28.84 2.08 21.07
CA GLU A 163 27.50 1.97 20.50
C GLU A 163 27.30 0.56 19.96
N THR A 164 26.12 0.01 20.21
CA THR A 164 25.65 -1.24 19.61
C THR A 164 24.19 -1.12 19.22
N THR A 165 23.82 -1.71 18.08
CA THR A 165 22.45 -1.77 17.58
C THR A 165 22.15 -3.21 17.18
N MET A 166 20.97 -3.68 17.53
CA MET A 166 20.46 -5.00 17.16
C MET A 166 19.04 -4.86 16.61
N ARG A 167 18.70 -5.67 15.61
CA ARG A 167 17.35 -5.75 15.03
C ARG A 167 17.03 -7.21 14.73
N TYR A 168 15.81 -7.59 15.04
CA TYR A 168 15.27 -8.91 14.77
C TYR A 168 13.97 -8.78 14.01
N ASP A 169 13.92 -9.29 12.78
CA ASP A 169 12.83 -9.12 11.84
C ASP A 169 12.12 -10.45 11.58
N GLY A 170 10.79 -10.39 11.52
CA GLY A 170 9.93 -11.47 11.08
C GLY A 170 9.09 -11.04 9.90
N SER A 171 9.04 -11.84 8.85
CA SER A 171 8.27 -11.55 7.64
C SER A 171 7.39 -12.73 7.22
N SER A 172 6.14 -12.44 6.85
CA SER A 172 5.23 -13.44 6.31
C SER A 172 5.66 -13.96 4.92
N ARG A 173 6.55 -13.25 4.24
CA ARG A 173 7.10 -13.62 2.92
C ARG A 173 8.22 -14.64 2.98
N LEU A 174 8.77 -14.89 4.18
CA LEU A 174 9.80 -15.91 4.35
C LEU A 174 9.17 -17.32 4.42
N PRO A 175 9.85 -18.35 3.92
CA PRO A 175 9.42 -19.73 4.10
C PRO A 175 9.18 -20.06 5.57
N SER A 176 8.32 -21.04 5.82
CA SER A 176 7.80 -21.36 7.17
C SER A 176 8.84 -21.74 8.24
N HIS A 177 10.12 -21.82 7.89
CA HIS A 177 11.22 -22.02 8.85
C HIS A 177 12.55 -21.45 8.30
N PRO A 178 13.17 -20.46 8.98
CA PRO A 178 12.63 -19.59 10.03
C PRO A 178 11.90 -18.36 9.48
N LYS A 179 10.79 -18.01 10.06
CA LYS A 179 10.06 -16.75 9.72
C LYS A 179 10.74 -15.49 10.24
N PHE A 180 11.77 -15.67 11.06
CA PHE A 180 12.51 -14.61 11.73
C PHE A 180 14.00 -14.75 11.45
N GLY A 181 14.70 -13.64 11.26
CA GLY A 181 16.13 -13.52 11.05
C GLY A 181 16.72 -12.33 11.83
N LEU A 182 17.98 -12.45 12.21
CA LEU A 182 18.80 -11.38 12.80
C LEU A 182 19.48 -10.60 11.70
#